data_07725f8b509a4e2828a7b3b1e1c87109
#
_entry.id   07725f8b509a4e2828a7b3b1e1c87109
#
_cell.length_a   1.000
_cell.length_b   1.000
_cell.length_c   1.000
_cell.angle_alpha   90.00
_cell.angle_beta   90.00
_cell.angle_gamma   90.00
#
_symmetry.space_group_name_H-M   'P 1'
#
loop_
_entity.id
_entity.type
_entity.pdbx_description
1 polymer ?
#
loop_
_entity_poly.entity_id
_entity_poly.type
_entity_poly.pdbx_seq_one_letter_code
_entity_poly.pdbx_strand_id
1 'polypeptide(L)'
;YYSLANMLGRHTTFNQVKAIYGDISPAKLSSALLQSSDMLHPQLPEFEGKPIPVVVPVGIDQDPHLRLARDVAYKYPNYKFIPLSSTCHTFLPGLKGGKMSSSDENSFIALTDSPELAAKKIKKFAFSGGRETLEEHRKKGGNPDIDVSFQLLKYGLEEDDKKLQGLYDDYKSG
;
A
#
# COMPACT_ATOMS: atom_id res chain seq x y z
N TYR A 1 10.28 22.22 -3.38
CA TYR A 1 9.81 21.09 -2.60
C TYR A 1 9.69 21.43 -1.11
N TYR A 2 10.80 21.63 -0.39
CA TYR A 2 10.77 22.02 1.03
C TYR A 2 10.11 23.38 1.29
N SER A 3 10.25 24.32 0.35
CA SER A 3 9.58 25.61 0.41
C SER A 3 8.06 25.45 0.39
N LEU A 4 7.53 24.57 -0.45
CA LEU A 4 6.10 24.25 -0.49
C LEU A 4 5.64 23.60 0.82
N ALA A 5 6.39 22.63 1.36
CA ALA A 5 6.07 21.99 2.64
C ALA A 5 5.96 23.02 3.79
N ASN A 6 6.92 23.92 3.89
CA ASN A 6 6.89 25.01 4.88
C ASN A 6 5.71 25.95 4.68
N MET A 7 5.36 26.26 3.45
CA MET A 7 4.18 27.06 3.14
C MET A 7 2.90 26.34 3.57
N LEU A 8 2.74 25.06 3.23
CA LEU A 8 1.59 24.25 3.63
C LEU A 8 1.43 24.17 5.15
N GLY A 9 2.56 24.17 5.88
CA GLY A 9 2.59 24.16 7.34
C GLY A 9 1.87 25.34 8.00
N ARG A 10 1.75 26.50 7.32
CA ARG A 10 1.05 27.68 7.86
C ARG A 10 -0.45 27.43 8.08
N HIS A 11 -1.04 26.49 7.36
CA HIS A 11 -2.46 26.16 7.42
C HIS A 11 -2.73 24.72 7.91
N THR A 12 -1.69 24.02 8.33
CA THR A 12 -1.80 22.67 8.93
C THR A 12 -1.85 22.82 10.45
N THR A 13 -2.82 22.17 11.07
CA THR A 13 -2.96 22.16 12.53
C THR A 13 -2.38 20.88 13.13
N PHE A 14 -1.92 20.97 14.38
CA PHE A 14 -1.49 19.78 15.13
C PHE A 14 -2.57 18.69 15.22
N ASN A 15 -3.84 19.09 15.35
CA ASN A 15 -4.94 18.13 15.40
C ASN A 15 -5.10 17.34 14.09
N GLN A 16 -4.87 17.95 12.93
CA GLN A 16 -4.88 17.23 11.65
C GLN A 16 -3.76 16.18 11.60
N VAL A 17 -2.56 16.53 12.04
CA VAL A 17 -1.41 15.58 12.07
C VAL A 17 -1.64 14.49 13.14
N LYS A 18 -2.21 14.84 14.29
CA LYS A 18 -2.58 13.87 15.31
C LYS A 18 -3.65 12.88 14.84
N ALA A 19 -4.60 13.34 14.03
CA ALA A 19 -5.61 12.45 13.43
C ALA A 19 -5.00 11.40 12.50
N ILE A 20 -3.84 11.67 11.88
CA ILE A 20 -3.12 10.75 11.01
C ILE A 20 -2.30 9.74 11.81
N TYR A 21 -1.55 10.22 12.81
CA TYR A 21 -0.52 9.41 13.47
C TYR A 21 -0.86 8.99 14.92
N GLY A 22 -1.98 9.47 15.48
CA GLY A 22 -2.36 9.22 16.87
C GLY A 22 -1.62 10.13 17.87
N ASP A 23 -0.37 10.45 17.61
CA ASP A 23 0.49 11.35 18.40
C ASP A 23 1.28 12.28 17.49
N ILE A 24 1.96 13.26 18.06
CA ILE A 24 2.74 14.27 17.32
C ILE A 24 4.18 14.26 17.78
N SER A 25 5.09 14.28 16.82
CA SER A 25 6.50 14.62 17.00
C SER A 25 6.95 15.56 15.88
N PRO A 26 8.07 16.27 16.04
CA PRO A 26 8.62 17.09 14.96
C PRO A 26 8.84 16.29 13.66
N ALA A 27 9.28 15.04 13.77
CA ALA A 27 9.48 14.16 12.62
C ALA A 27 8.16 13.80 11.92
N LYS A 28 7.10 13.48 12.67
CA LYS A 28 5.76 13.17 12.12
C LYS A 28 5.12 14.39 11.47
N LEU A 29 5.26 15.56 12.07
CA LEU A 29 4.80 16.82 11.48
C LEU A 29 5.52 17.10 10.16
N SER A 30 6.84 17.02 10.16
CA SER A 30 7.65 17.23 8.96
C SER A 30 7.29 16.21 7.86
N SER A 31 7.11 14.94 8.22
CA SER A 31 6.72 13.87 7.28
C SER A 31 5.37 14.15 6.62
N ALA A 32 4.35 14.56 7.39
CA ALA A 32 3.03 14.89 6.84
C ALA A 32 3.07 16.07 5.86
N LEU A 33 3.85 17.11 6.19
CA LEU A 33 4.01 18.29 5.33
C LEU A 33 4.80 17.98 4.07
N LEU A 34 5.88 17.20 4.19
CA LEU A 34 6.67 16.77 3.04
C LEU A 34 5.87 15.88 2.10
N GLN A 35 5.09 14.95 2.62
CA GLN A 35 4.23 14.09 1.81
C GLN A 35 3.12 14.88 1.11
N SER A 36 2.51 15.85 1.77
CA SER A 36 1.53 16.75 1.14
C SER A 36 2.18 17.59 0.04
N SER A 37 3.41 18.07 0.26
CA SER A 37 4.19 18.79 -0.74
C SER A 37 4.53 17.91 -1.94
N ASP A 38 4.89 16.66 -1.69
CA ASP A 38 5.21 15.67 -2.73
C ASP A 38 4.03 15.43 -3.68
N MET A 39 2.83 15.35 -3.13
CA MET A 39 1.62 15.17 -3.92
C MET A 39 1.20 16.42 -4.71
N LEU A 40 1.50 17.62 -4.20
CA LEU A 40 1.02 18.88 -4.77
C LEU A 40 2.02 19.58 -5.67
N HIS A 41 3.32 19.38 -5.47
CA HIS A 41 4.35 20.12 -6.21
C HIS A 41 4.29 19.98 -7.74
N PRO A 42 3.83 18.85 -8.34
CA PRO A 42 3.71 18.76 -9.79
C PRO A 42 2.74 19.80 -10.39
N GLN A 43 1.86 20.36 -9.56
CA GLN A 43 0.91 21.39 -9.97
C GLN A 43 1.46 22.84 -9.87
N LEU A 44 2.71 23.00 -9.44
CA LEU A 44 3.31 24.33 -9.38
C LEU A 44 3.64 24.86 -10.78
N PRO A 45 3.57 26.18 -10.98
CA PRO A 45 3.79 26.81 -12.30
C PRO A 45 5.14 26.49 -12.94
N GLU A 46 6.17 26.20 -12.14
CA GLU A 46 7.51 25.88 -12.64
C GLU A 46 7.59 24.55 -13.41
N PHE A 47 6.58 23.67 -13.31
CA PHE A 47 6.54 22.42 -14.05
C PHE A 47 5.79 22.56 -15.38
N GLU A 48 4.48 22.86 -15.31
CA GLU A 48 3.62 22.88 -16.51
C GLU A 48 3.07 24.29 -16.81
N GLY A 49 3.54 25.32 -16.10
CA GLY A 49 3.05 26.69 -16.22
C GLY A 49 1.63 26.91 -15.68
N LYS A 50 0.91 25.84 -15.35
CA LYS A 50 -0.44 25.84 -14.79
C LYS A 50 -0.68 24.57 -13.97
N PRO A 51 -1.63 24.58 -13.02
CA PRO A 51 -2.03 23.37 -12.33
C PRO A 51 -2.56 22.29 -13.29
N ILE A 52 -2.16 21.05 -13.08
CA ILE A 52 -2.58 19.86 -13.83
C ILE A 52 -3.27 18.86 -12.91
N PRO A 53 -4.19 18.01 -13.39
CA PRO A 53 -4.70 16.90 -12.62
C PRO A 53 -3.58 15.94 -12.21
N VAL A 54 -3.57 15.55 -10.93
CA VAL A 54 -2.59 14.61 -10.38
C VAL A 54 -3.33 13.41 -9.82
N VAL A 55 -2.89 12.20 -10.19
CA VAL A 55 -3.36 10.94 -9.64
C VAL A 55 -2.26 10.34 -8.79
N VAL A 56 -2.57 10.05 -7.53
CA VAL A 56 -1.61 9.50 -6.57
C VAL A 56 -1.97 8.03 -6.31
N PRO A 57 -1.20 7.05 -6.82
CA PRO A 57 -1.40 5.64 -6.54
C PRO A 57 -0.90 5.31 -5.13
N VAL A 58 -1.79 4.86 -4.25
CA VAL A 58 -1.48 4.63 -2.82
C VAL A 58 -2.19 3.40 -2.26
N GLY A 59 -1.69 2.89 -1.14
CA GLY A 59 -2.46 2.00 -0.28
C GLY A 59 -3.53 2.76 0.49
N ILE A 60 -4.54 2.07 0.96
CA ILE A 60 -5.68 2.68 1.69
C ILE A 60 -5.24 3.40 2.98
N ASP A 61 -4.13 3.00 3.58
CA ASP A 61 -3.56 3.63 4.78
C ASP A 61 -3.05 5.06 4.52
N GLN A 62 -2.89 5.46 3.24
CA GLN A 62 -2.46 6.80 2.84
C GLN A 62 -3.62 7.78 2.64
N ASP A 63 -4.89 7.34 2.73
CA ASP A 63 -6.05 8.22 2.57
C ASP A 63 -6.07 9.42 3.53
N PRO A 64 -5.68 9.29 4.82
CA PRO A 64 -5.59 10.45 5.71
C PRO A 64 -4.60 11.53 5.24
N HIS A 65 -3.49 11.14 4.63
CA HIS A 65 -2.51 12.07 4.04
C HIS A 65 -3.06 12.78 2.80
N LEU A 66 -3.78 12.05 1.93
CA LEU A 66 -4.47 12.63 0.78
C LEU A 66 -5.51 13.67 1.19
N ARG A 67 -6.29 13.38 2.25
CA ARG A 67 -7.26 14.32 2.81
C ARG A 67 -6.57 15.57 3.33
N LEU A 68 -5.49 15.42 4.09
CA LEU A 68 -4.71 16.56 4.58
C LEU A 68 -4.21 17.41 3.40
N ALA A 69 -3.62 16.79 2.38
CA ALA A 69 -3.11 17.52 1.21
C ALA A 69 -4.21 18.29 0.47
N ARG A 70 -5.40 17.69 0.30
CA ARG A 70 -6.58 18.36 -0.31
C ARG A 70 -7.06 19.53 0.54
N ASP A 71 -7.21 19.33 1.86
CA ASP A 71 -7.70 20.36 2.79
C ASP A 71 -6.76 21.56 2.83
N VAL A 72 -5.45 21.31 2.85
CA VAL A 72 -4.45 22.37 2.89
C VAL A 72 -4.34 23.09 1.55
N ALA A 73 -4.39 22.36 0.43
CA ALA A 73 -4.37 22.93 -0.92
C ALA A 73 -5.51 23.93 -1.14
N TYR A 74 -6.69 23.63 -0.64
CA TYR A 74 -7.87 24.50 -0.74
C TYR A 74 -7.68 25.87 -0.05
N LYS A 75 -6.79 25.96 0.94
CA LYS A 75 -6.47 27.21 1.64
C LYS A 75 -5.50 28.13 0.90
N TYR A 76 -5.06 27.73 -0.30
CA TYR A 76 -4.14 28.48 -1.14
C TYR A 76 -4.76 28.82 -2.52
N PRO A 77 -5.78 29.70 -2.58
CA PRO A 77 -6.51 30.00 -3.80
C PRO A 77 -5.63 30.56 -4.92
N ASN A 78 -4.53 31.23 -4.58
CA ASN A 78 -3.60 31.80 -5.56
C ASN A 78 -2.88 30.76 -6.41
N TYR A 79 -2.68 29.54 -5.87
CA TYR A 79 -2.06 28.43 -6.61
C TYR A 79 -3.05 27.67 -7.48
N LYS A 80 -4.37 27.83 -7.23
CA LYS A 80 -5.45 27.16 -7.99
C LYS A 80 -5.26 25.64 -8.09
N PHE A 81 -4.73 25.01 -7.04
CA PHE A 81 -4.54 23.57 -7.02
C PHE A 81 -5.82 22.82 -7.39
N ILE A 82 -5.70 21.87 -8.30
CA ILE A 82 -6.75 20.92 -8.62
C ILE A 82 -6.76 19.85 -7.52
N PRO A 83 -7.94 19.46 -6.97
CA PRO A 83 -8.00 18.40 -5.98
C PRO A 83 -7.33 17.11 -6.46
N LEU A 84 -6.49 16.53 -5.62
CA LEU A 84 -5.78 15.28 -5.93
C LEU A 84 -6.76 14.13 -6.11
N SER A 85 -6.60 13.37 -7.17
CA SER A 85 -7.22 12.05 -7.35
C SER A 85 -6.30 10.96 -6.81
N SER A 86 -6.85 9.79 -6.53
CA SER A 86 -6.05 8.64 -6.09
C SER A 86 -6.61 7.34 -6.61
N THR A 87 -5.74 6.36 -6.82
CA THR A 87 -6.10 4.95 -6.92
C THR A 87 -5.67 4.25 -5.65
N CYS A 88 -6.59 3.47 -5.06
CA CYS A 88 -6.29 2.71 -3.84
C CYS A 88 -5.92 1.28 -4.22
N HIS A 89 -4.74 0.86 -3.80
CA HIS A 89 -4.24 -0.49 -4.04
C HIS A 89 -4.45 -1.36 -2.81
N THR A 90 -4.83 -2.60 -3.04
CA THR A 90 -4.86 -3.63 -2.00
C THR A 90 -3.43 -3.96 -1.56
N PHE A 91 -3.24 -4.16 -0.26
CA PHE A 91 -1.96 -4.60 0.26
C PHE A 91 -1.67 -6.03 -0.17
N LEU A 92 -0.44 -6.27 -0.65
CA LEU A 92 0.07 -7.62 -0.75
C LEU A 92 0.32 -8.18 0.67
N PRO A 93 -0.13 -9.39 0.96
CA PRO A 93 0.17 -10.02 2.23
C PRO A 93 1.67 -10.31 2.36
N GLY A 94 2.20 -10.16 3.54
CA GLY A 94 3.50 -10.74 3.86
C GLY A 94 3.41 -12.27 3.92
N LEU A 95 4.54 -12.97 3.81
CA LEU A 95 4.58 -14.44 3.80
C LEU A 95 3.83 -15.08 4.99
N LYS A 96 3.80 -14.42 6.13
CA LYS A 96 3.09 -14.90 7.34
C LYS A 96 1.59 -14.58 7.38
N GLY A 97 1.02 -14.07 6.27
CA GLY A 97 -0.40 -13.74 6.15
C GLY A 97 -0.81 -12.34 6.66
N GLY A 98 0.09 -11.64 7.35
CA GLY A 98 -0.14 -10.27 7.83
C GLY A 98 0.46 -9.20 6.91
N LYS A 99 0.53 -7.95 7.42
CA LYS A 99 1.21 -6.86 6.73
C LYS A 99 2.70 -7.20 6.54
N MET A 100 3.19 -6.99 5.33
CA MET A 100 4.63 -7.08 5.03
C MET A 100 5.39 -6.02 5.83
N SER A 101 6.52 -6.39 6.45
CA SER A 101 7.31 -5.48 7.27
C SER A 101 8.79 -5.59 6.94
N SER A 102 9.43 -4.47 6.66
CA SER A 102 10.87 -4.40 6.40
C SER A 102 11.74 -4.77 7.62
N SER A 103 11.17 -4.73 8.82
CA SER A 103 11.85 -5.14 10.05
C SER A 103 11.80 -6.65 10.31
N ASP A 104 11.00 -7.41 9.56
CA ASP A 104 10.91 -8.88 9.64
C ASP A 104 11.29 -9.49 8.29
N GLU A 105 12.55 -9.88 8.13
CA GLU A 105 13.10 -10.46 6.89
C GLU A 105 12.39 -11.74 6.44
N ASN A 106 11.65 -12.40 7.32
CA ASN A 106 10.88 -13.59 7.01
C ASN A 106 9.43 -13.28 6.58
N SER A 107 9.05 -12.01 6.57
CA SER A 107 7.72 -11.57 6.12
C SER A 107 7.65 -11.28 4.63
N PHE A 108 8.79 -11.24 3.92
CA PHE A 108 8.84 -10.87 2.51
C PHE A 108 9.94 -11.62 1.74
N ILE A 109 9.82 -11.60 0.43
CA ILE A 109 10.88 -12.02 -0.49
C ILE A 109 11.48 -10.74 -1.07
N ALA A 110 12.78 -10.53 -0.84
CA ALA A 110 13.48 -9.41 -1.43
C ALA A 110 13.79 -9.71 -2.91
N LEU A 111 13.79 -8.68 -3.76
CA LEU A 111 14.19 -8.84 -5.17
C LEU A 111 15.66 -9.27 -5.34
N THR A 112 16.45 -9.12 -4.27
CA THR A 112 17.85 -9.54 -4.18
C THR A 112 18.02 -10.97 -3.62
N ASP A 113 16.93 -11.61 -3.16
CA ASP A 113 17.02 -12.99 -2.69
C ASP A 113 17.31 -13.94 -3.87
N SER A 114 18.17 -14.94 -3.65
CA SER A 114 18.34 -15.98 -4.66
C SER A 114 17.08 -16.84 -4.79
N PRO A 115 16.84 -17.51 -5.94
CA PRO A 115 15.70 -18.39 -6.12
C PRO A 115 15.59 -19.47 -5.02
N GLU A 116 16.72 -20.01 -4.58
CA GLU A 116 16.77 -21.02 -3.51
C GLU A 116 16.35 -20.44 -2.16
N LEU A 117 16.78 -19.22 -1.86
CA LEU A 117 16.39 -18.51 -0.64
C LEU A 117 14.91 -18.16 -0.66
N ALA A 118 14.41 -17.65 -1.79
CA ALA A 118 12.99 -17.37 -1.99
C ALA A 118 12.13 -18.63 -1.79
N ALA A 119 12.52 -19.75 -2.43
CA ALA A 119 11.83 -21.03 -2.26
C ALA A 119 11.85 -21.53 -0.81
N LYS A 120 12.98 -21.36 -0.10
CA LYS A 120 13.10 -21.70 1.31
C LYS A 120 12.19 -20.84 2.19
N LYS A 121 12.13 -19.51 1.92
CA LYS A 121 11.24 -18.60 2.64
C LYS A 121 9.77 -18.98 2.45
N ILE A 122 9.35 -19.24 1.22
CA ILE A 122 7.98 -19.68 0.89
C ILE A 122 7.65 -20.97 1.67
N LYS A 123 8.46 -22.00 1.50
CA LYS A 123 8.22 -23.30 2.18
C LYS A 123 8.14 -23.20 3.70
N LYS A 124 8.90 -22.29 4.31
CA LYS A 124 8.99 -22.21 5.76
C LYS A 124 8.01 -21.23 6.40
N PHE A 125 7.70 -20.14 5.72
CA PHE A 125 7.01 -18.99 6.33
C PHE A 125 5.70 -18.64 5.65
N ALA A 126 5.44 -19.10 4.40
CA ALA A 126 4.18 -18.77 3.75
C ALA A 126 3.01 -19.40 4.52
N PHE A 127 2.09 -18.53 4.95
CA PHE A 127 0.88 -18.97 5.60
C PHE A 127 0.00 -19.72 4.60
N SER A 128 -0.35 -20.94 4.93
CA SER A 128 -1.19 -21.79 4.08
C SER A 128 -2.64 -21.80 4.56
N GLY A 129 -3.56 -21.71 3.61
CA GLY A 129 -4.98 -21.94 3.82
C GLY A 129 -5.37 -23.42 3.82
N GLY A 130 -4.41 -24.35 3.73
CA GLY A 130 -4.63 -25.80 3.73
C GLY A 130 -5.02 -26.33 5.12
N ARG A 131 -5.13 -27.68 5.19
CA ARG A 131 -5.39 -28.41 6.45
C ARG A 131 -4.09 -29.00 6.97
N GLU A 132 -4.13 -29.50 8.20
CA GLU A 132 -2.95 -30.08 8.86
C GLU A 132 -2.43 -31.32 8.12
N THR A 133 -3.32 -32.13 7.55
CA THR A 133 -2.95 -33.32 6.78
C THR A 133 -3.49 -33.27 5.36
N LEU A 134 -2.80 -33.94 4.42
CA LEU A 134 -3.23 -34.05 3.03
C LEU A 134 -4.58 -34.77 2.92
N GLU A 135 -4.83 -35.78 3.74
CA GLU A 135 -6.12 -36.50 3.74
C GLU A 135 -7.27 -35.60 4.18
N GLU A 136 -7.05 -34.80 5.21
CA GLU A 136 -8.04 -33.85 5.66
C GLU A 136 -8.29 -32.75 4.63
N HIS A 137 -7.21 -32.26 3.98
CA HIS A 137 -7.33 -31.26 2.92
C HIS A 137 -8.17 -31.80 1.75
N ARG A 138 -7.90 -33.02 1.29
CA ARG A 138 -8.67 -33.66 0.21
C ARG A 138 -10.15 -33.93 0.56
N LYS A 139 -10.48 -34.07 1.84
CA LYS A 139 -11.87 -34.27 2.28
C LYS A 139 -12.65 -32.99 2.48
N LYS A 140 -11.99 -31.92 3.00
CA LYS A 140 -12.66 -30.70 3.46
C LYS A 140 -12.30 -29.48 2.61
N GLY A 141 -11.34 -29.60 1.74
CA GLY A 141 -10.77 -28.50 0.98
C GLY A 141 -9.98 -27.51 1.84
N GLY A 142 -9.27 -26.60 1.19
CA GLY A 142 -8.56 -25.49 1.79
C GLY A 142 -9.34 -24.18 1.71
N ASN A 143 -8.72 -23.11 2.21
CA ASN A 143 -9.22 -21.76 2.07
C ASN A 143 -8.22 -20.92 1.25
N PRO A 144 -8.41 -20.76 -0.07
CA PRO A 144 -7.51 -19.98 -0.91
C PRO A 144 -7.52 -18.49 -0.56
N ASP A 145 -8.59 -17.97 0.06
CA ASP A 145 -8.69 -16.54 0.38
C ASP A 145 -7.72 -16.09 1.49
N ILE A 146 -7.22 -17.03 2.29
CA ILE A 146 -6.21 -16.76 3.33
C ILE A 146 -4.85 -17.36 2.98
N ASP A 147 -4.75 -18.14 1.92
CA ASP A 147 -3.48 -18.73 1.47
C ASP A 147 -2.62 -17.68 0.78
N VAL A 148 -1.44 -17.41 1.34
CA VAL A 148 -0.56 -16.34 0.85
C VAL A 148 -0.05 -16.64 -0.55
N SER A 149 0.25 -17.90 -0.86
CA SER A 149 0.74 -18.29 -2.19
C SER A 149 -0.34 -18.05 -3.25
N PHE A 150 -1.59 -18.40 -2.94
CA PHE A 150 -2.72 -18.12 -3.83
C PHE A 150 -2.96 -16.61 -3.98
N GLN A 151 -2.89 -15.84 -2.89
CA GLN A 151 -3.05 -14.39 -2.96
C GLN A 151 -1.97 -13.72 -3.82
N LEU A 152 -0.72 -14.19 -3.76
CA LEU A 152 0.35 -13.68 -4.61
C LEU A 152 0.11 -14.00 -6.10
N LEU A 153 -0.40 -15.20 -6.42
CA LEU A 153 -0.83 -15.54 -7.78
C LEU A 153 -1.92 -14.60 -8.25
N LYS A 154 -2.97 -14.40 -7.43
CA LYS A 154 -4.12 -13.55 -7.74
C LYS A 154 -3.75 -12.08 -7.97
N TYR A 155 -2.79 -11.54 -7.22
CA TYR A 155 -2.47 -10.12 -7.26
C TYR A 155 -1.39 -9.73 -8.27
N GLY A 156 -0.68 -10.66 -8.88
CA GLY A 156 0.32 -10.24 -9.83
C GLY A 156 1.17 -11.30 -10.52
N LEU A 157 1.01 -12.59 -10.21
CA LEU A 157 1.86 -13.63 -10.80
C LEU A 157 1.14 -14.51 -11.81
N GLU A 158 -0.19 -14.59 -11.79
CA GLU A 158 -0.97 -15.34 -12.77
C GLU A 158 -1.92 -14.38 -13.51
N GLU A 159 -1.73 -14.24 -14.82
CA GLU A 159 -2.50 -13.33 -15.67
C GLU A 159 -3.76 -13.99 -16.26
N ASP A 160 -3.82 -15.33 -16.27
CA ASP A 160 -4.96 -16.07 -16.78
C ASP A 160 -6.03 -16.27 -15.69
N ASP A 161 -7.09 -15.47 -15.75
CA ASP A 161 -8.21 -15.54 -14.80
C ASP A 161 -8.90 -16.92 -14.78
N LYS A 162 -8.95 -17.63 -15.91
CA LYS A 162 -9.57 -18.98 -15.96
C LYS A 162 -8.72 -19.99 -15.23
N LYS A 163 -7.41 -19.91 -15.40
CA LYS A 163 -6.44 -20.76 -14.70
C LYS A 163 -6.45 -20.44 -13.21
N LEU A 164 -6.50 -19.17 -12.86
CA LEU A 164 -6.59 -18.74 -11.45
C LEU A 164 -7.88 -19.25 -10.80
N GLN A 165 -9.02 -19.17 -11.49
CA GLN A 165 -10.28 -19.70 -11.00
C GLN A 165 -10.24 -21.22 -10.84
N GLY A 166 -9.63 -21.95 -11.79
CA GLY A 166 -9.42 -23.41 -11.69
C GLY A 166 -8.61 -23.78 -10.45
N LEU A 167 -7.49 -23.07 -10.21
CA LEU A 167 -6.67 -23.27 -9.01
C LEU A 167 -7.44 -22.97 -7.72
N TYR A 168 -8.28 -21.94 -7.74
CA TYR A 168 -9.14 -21.59 -6.61
C TYR A 168 -10.11 -22.73 -6.27
N ASP A 169 -10.82 -23.23 -7.30
CA ASP A 169 -11.84 -24.27 -7.15
C ASP A 169 -11.20 -25.61 -6.72
N ASP A 170 -10.08 -26.01 -7.33
CA ASP A 170 -9.32 -27.20 -6.95
C ASP A 170 -8.85 -27.14 -5.50
N TYR A 171 -8.25 -26.02 -5.08
CA TYR A 171 -7.77 -25.86 -3.72
C TYR A 171 -8.89 -25.85 -2.69
N LYS A 172 -10.04 -25.28 -3.06
CA LYS A 172 -11.24 -25.23 -2.20
C LYS A 172 -11.96 -26.55 -2.10
N SER A 173 -11.89 -27.37 -3.14
CA SER A 173 -12.52 -28.72 -3.15
C SER A 173 -11.67 -29.78 -2.45
N GLY A 174 -10.35 -29.68 -2.50
CA GLY A 174 -9.38 -30.59 -1.89
C GLY A 174 -8.75 -31.59 -2.83
#